data_bc6bf6e7cd1a901967f76965fa456c3a
#
_entry.id   bc6bf6e7cd1a901967f76965fa456c3a
#
_cell.length_a   1.000
_cell.length_b   1.000
_cell.length_c   1.000
_cell.angle_alpha   90.00
_cell.angle_beta   90.00
_cell.angle_gamma   90.00
#
_symmetry.space_group_name_H-M   'P 1'
#
loop_
_entity.id
_entity.type
_entity.pdbx_description
1 polymer ?
#
loop_
_entity_poly.entity_id
_entity_poly.type
_entity_poly.pdbx_seq_one_letter_code
_entity_poly.pdbx_strand_id
1 'polypeptide(L)'
;MTEKARWFGRARRMTTRKRLAEMLWDTLYVGGWPARLGRPLGFQGPLQLRRYDLRLPGRQAGAPPLRVGFISDFHVGPATHPALAREACARIAAERPDLLLLGGDYVSFHARYARALVEPLAAIEAPLGKFAVLGNHDLIGDERYIMARLAEAGVRTLVNENVRLPAPHDDLWLVGLDNTEQGEPDAERALAGADGARLVLMHSPDGLAALGAHDFSAAFCGHVHGGQFWLNGRSLIHFHGPLSVQYLRGGVFATGNQADRSLVVSRGVGCGNLPMRRGADPEVLLCTLHAADGAEPPPLASTDR
;
A
#
# COMPACT_ATOMS: atom_id res chain seq x y z
N MET A 1 -5.86 -17.24 24.53
CA MET A 1 -6.11 -18.25 23.47
C MET A 1 -5.61 -17.63 22.17
N THR A 2 -4.60 -18.22 21.53
CA THR A 2 -4.12 -17.74 20.23
C THR A 2 -5.12 -18.16 19.16
N GLU A 3 -5.86 -17.18 18.64
CA GLU A 3 -6.79 -17.41 17.53
C GLU A 3 -6.02 -17.97 16.33
N LYS A 4 -6.44 -19.12 15.82
CA LYS A 4 -5.81 -19.72 14.63
C LYS A 4 -6.39 -19.06 13.39
N ALA A 5 -5.52 -18.56 12.49
CA ALA A 5 -5.94 -18.02 11.23
C ALA A 5 -6.70 -19.05 10.38
N ARG A 6 -7.80 -18.64 9.79
CA ARG A 6 -8.53 -19.44 8.79
C ARG A 6 -7.75 -19.47 7.47
N TRP A 7 -8.06 -20.43 6.61
CA TRP A 7 -7.42 -20.49 5.29
C TRP A 7 -7.91 -19.41 4.33
N PHE A 8 -9.19 -19.00 4.42
CA PHE A 8 -9.80 -18.07 3.47
C PHE A 8 -10.69 -17.04 4.18
N GLY A 9 -10.66 -15.82 3.67
CA GLY A 9 -11.46 -14.69 4.09
C GLY A 9 -12.74 -14.48 3.27
N ARG A 10 -13.20 -13.23 3.22
CA ARG A 10 -14.47 -12.82 2.59
C ARG A 10 -14.38 -12.49 1.09
N ALA A 11 -13.26 -12.81 0.41
CA ALA A 11 -13.08 -12.48 -0.99
C ALA A 11 -14.29 -12.86 -1.86
N ARG A 12 -14.91 -11.88 -2.52
CA ARG A 12 -16.17 -12.05 -3.27
C ARG A 12 -15.99 -12.76 -4.60
N ARG A 13 -14.86 -12.57 -5.26
CA ARG A 13 -14.60 -13.09 -6.60
C ARG A 13 -13.67 -14.30 -6.61
N MET A 14 -13.54 -14.97 -5.48
CA MET A 14 -12.65 -16.11 -5.30
C MET A 14 -13.29 -17.40 -5.75
N THR A 15 -12.85 -17.97 -6.87
CA THR A 15 -13.28 -19.29 -7.33
C THR A 15 -12.57 -20.40 -6.57
N THR A 16 -13.21 -21.59 -6.47
CA THR A 16 -12.59 -22.79 -5.87
C THR A 16 -11.25 -23.15 -6.54
N ARG A 17 -11.16 -22.99 -7.86
CA ARG A 17 -9.94 -23.24 -8.63
C ARG A 17 -8.80 -22.30 -8.20
N LYS A 18 -9.08 -21.02 -8.01
CA LYS A 18 -8.10 -20.03 -7.52
C LYS A 18 -7.67 -20.36 -6.08
N ARG A 19 -8.62 -20.77 -5.22
CA ARG A 19 -8.30 -21.21 -3.84
C ARG A 19 -7.35 -22.41 -3.81
N LEU A 20 -7.58 -23.39 -4.65
CA LEU A 20 -6.70 -24.57 -4.75
C LEU A 20 -5.30 -24.20 -5.28
N ALA A 21 -5.23 -23.27 -6.23
CA ALA A 21 -3.95 -22.76 -6.75
C ALA A 21 -3.14 -22.06 -5.65
N GLU A 22 -3.77 -21.19 -4.83
CA GLU A 22 -3.10 -20.51 -3.71
C GLU A 22 -2.57 -21.50 -2.67
N MET A 23 -3.36 -22.53 -2.32
CA MET A 23 -2.91 -23.61 -1.43
C MET A 23 -1.73 -24.39 -2.01
N LEU A 24 -1.72 -24.62 -3.32
CA LEU A 24 -0.62 -25.30 -4.01
C LEU A 24 0.66 -24.49 -3.95
N TRP A 25 0.59 -23.17 -4.17
CA TRP A 25 1.75 -22.28 -4.04
C TRP A 25 2.32 -22.27 -2.62
N ASP A 26 1.48 -22.18 -1.58
CA ASP A 26 1.92 -22.24 -0.17
C ASP A 26 2.63 -23.57 0.14
N THR A 27 2.18 -24.68 -0.50
CA THR A 27 2.78 -26.00 -0.34
C THR A 27 4.10 -26.14 -1.12
N LEU A 28 4.14 -25.70 -2.36
CA LEU A 28 5.34 -25.77 -3.22
C LEU A 28 6.49 -24.90 -2.68
N TYR A 29 6.15 -23.74 -2.08
CA TYR A 29 7.13 -22.81 -1.55
C TYR A 29 7.35 -22.96 -0.04
N VAL A 30 6.99 -24.11 0.51
CA VAL A 30 7.13 -24.38 1.95
C VAL A 30 8.52 -23.96 2.47
N GLY A 31 8.55 -23.26 3.61
CA GLY A 31 9.78 -22.73 4.18
C GLY A 31 10.40 -21.54 3.44
N GLY A 32 9.78 -21.05 2.37
CA GLY A 32 10.23 -19.87 1.60
C GLY A 32 11.55 -20.09 0.85
N TRP A 33 11.84 -21.34 0.45
CA TRP A 33 13.11 -21.68 -0.20
C TRP A 33 13.40 -20.86 -1.46
N PRO A 34 12.40 -20.53 -2.36
CA PRO A 34 12.72 -19.76 -3.56
C PRO A 34 13.18 -18.33 -3.23
N ALA A 35 12.54 -17.69 -2.26
CA ALA A 35 12.92 -16.36 -1.82
C ALA A 35 14.28 -16.36 -1.11
N ARG A 36 14.56 -17.37 -0.29
CA ARG A 36 15.83 -17.51 0.44
C ARG A 36 17.02 -17.73 -0.50
N LEU A 37 16.84 -18.51 -1.55
CA LEU A 37 17.85 -18.72 -2.59
C LEU A 37 17.96 -17.52 -3.53
N GLY A 38 16.84 -16.93 -3.91
CA GLY A 38 16.80 -15.85 -4.90
C GLY A 38 17.36 -14.51 -4.41
N ARG A 39 17.19 -14.18 -3.13
CA ARG A 39 17.64 -12.87 -2.60
C ARG A 39 19.16 -12.69 -2.64
N PRO A 40 20.01 -13.63 -2.19
CA PRO A 40 21.47 -13.51 -2.34
C PRO A 40 21.93 -13.40 -3.78
N LEU A 41 21.14 -13.93 -4.72
CA LEU A 41 21.40 -13.82 -6.16
C LEU A 41 20.85 -12.53 -6.78
N GLY A 42 20.30 -11.60 -5.97
CA GLY A 42 19.75 -10.34 -6.41
C GLY A 42 18.34 -10.41 -7.04
N PHE A 43 17.68 -11.56 -7.01
CA PHE A 43 16.40 -11.75 -7.70
C PHE A 43 15.23 -10.94 -7.09
N GLN A 44 15.35 -10.45 -5.85
CA GLN A 44 14.31 -9.61 -5.25
C GLN A 44 14.65 -8.11 -5.25
N GLY A 45 15.81 -7.75 -5.80
CA GLY A 45 16.29 -6.37 -5.89
C GLY A 45 16.66 -5.73 -4.54
N PRO A 46 17.35 -4.59 -4.56
CA PRO A 46 17.62 -3.79 -3.37
C PRO A 46 16.40 -2.95 -3.00
N LEU A 47 16.11 -2.84 -1.70
CA LEU A 47 15.02 -1.98 -1.22
C LEU A 47 15.40 -0.50 -1.43
N GLN A 48 14.53 0.23 -2.14
CA GLN A 48 14.66 1.65 -2.41
C GLN A 48 13.84 2.48 -1.41
N LEU A 49 14.35 3.62 -1.01
CA LEU A 49 13.59 4.68 -0.35
C LEU A 49 13.42 5.83 -1.35
N ARG A 50 12.19 6.12 -1.73
CA ARG A 50 11.88 7.26 -2.59
C ARG A 50 11.23 8.37 -1.78
N ARG A 51 11.60 9.61 -2.09
CA ARG A 51 11.07 10.80 -1.44
C ARG A 51 10.35 11.66 -2.46
N TYR A 52 9.18 12.15 -2.08
CA TYR A 52 8.36 13.04 -2.90
C TYR A 52 7.88 14.22 -2.07
N ASP A 53 7.88 15.41 -2.68
CA ASP A 53 7.25 16.60 -2.15
C ASP A 53 5.97 16.85 -2.94
N LEU A 54 4.82 16.88 -2.24
CA LEU A 54 3.50 17.00 -2.85
C LEU A 54 2.79 18.22 -2.32
N ARG A 55 2.07 18.92 -3.18
CA ARG A 55 1.13 19.96 -2.79
C ARG A 55 -0.26 19.36 -2.60
N LEU A 56 -0.93 19.78 -1.55
CA LEU A 56 -2.29 19.36 -1.26
C LEU A 56 -3.25 20.50 -1.47
N PRO A 57 -4.09 20.45 -2.51
CA PRO A 57 -5.20 21.39 -2.66
C PRO A 57 -6.17 21.26 -1.49
N GLY A 58 -6.74 22.37 -1.09
CA GLY A 58 -7.71 22.44 0.02
C GLY A 58 -7.11 22.37 1.42
N ARG A 59 -5.78 22.26 1.56
CA ARG A 59 -5.10 22.36 2.85
C ARG A 59 -5.02 23.81 3.32
N GLN A 60 -5.16 24.02 4.63
CA GLN A 60 -5.08 25.36 5.22
C GLN A 60 -3.73 26.03 4.93
N ALA A 61 -3.77 27.29 4.50
CA ALA A 61 -2.57 28.08 4.25
C ALA A 61 -1.72 28.23 5.52
N GLY A 62 -0.40 28.05 5.39
CA GLY A 62 0.53 28.11 6.52
C GLY A 62 0.53 26.88 7.42
N ALA A 63 -0.27 25.83 7.15
CA ALA A 63 -0.20 24.56 7.86
C ALA A 63 1.21 23.94 7.73
N PRO A 64 1.78 23.35 8.80
CA PRO A 64 3.11 22.78 8.75
C PRO A 64 3.16 21.58 7.77
N PRO A 65 4.31 21.32 7.11
CA PRO A 65 4.47 20.15 6.29
C PRO A 65 4.16 18.86 7.05
N LEU A 66 3.51 17.88 6.39
CA LEU A 66 3.19 16.57 6.95
C LEU A 66 4.06 15.49 6.29
N ARG A 67 4.85 14.77 7.07
CA ARG A 67 5.70 13.67 6.60
C ARG A 67 4.93 12.36 6.67
N VAL A 68 4.58 11.81 5.53
CA VAL A 68 3.83 10.55 5.39
C VAL A 68 4.77 9.44 4.96
N GLY A 69 4.98 8.44 5.81
CA GLY A 69 5.58 7.16 5.42
C GLY A 69 4.53 6.30 4.74
N PHE A 70 4.85 5.72 3.59
CA PHE A 70 3.95 4.81 2.89
C PHE A 70 4.64 3.50 2.54
N ILE A 71 4.04 2.39 2.95
CA ILE A 71 4.48 1.01 2.67
C ILE A 71 3.29 0.22 2.16
N SER A 72 3.47 -0.56 1.10
CA SER A 72 2.43 -1.40 0.52
C SER A 72 2.98 -2.75 0.08
N ASP A 73 2.10 -3.72 -0.12
CA ASP A 73 2.41 -4.99 -0.77
C ASP A 73 3.59 -5.73 -0.11
N PHE A 74 3.49 -5.95 1.18
CA PHE A 74 4.52 -6.70 1.92
C PHE A 74 4.63 -8.14 1.45
N HIS A 75 3.50 -8.75 1.09
CA HIS A 75 3.42 -10.15 0.69
C HIS A 75 4.26 -11.08 1.56
N VAL A 76 4.16 -10.89 2.89
CA VAL A 76 4.88 -11.78 3.79
C VAL A 76 4.39 -13.21 3.58
N GLY A 77 5.34 -14.10 3.31
CA GLY A 77 5.03 -15.46 2.93
C GLY A 77 6.21 -16.11 2.22
N PRO A 78 5.99 -17.26 1.59
CA PRO A 78 7.08 -18.05 1.02
C PRO A 78 7.70 -17.45 -0.24
N ALA A 79 7.00 -16.52 -0.94
CA ALA A 79 7.52 -15.85 -2.14
C ALA A 79 8.42 -14.63 -1.82
N THR A 80 8.29 -14.04 -0.62
CA THR A 80 9.05 -12.86 -0.21
C THR A 80 10.09 -13.23 0.86
N HIS A 81 11.33 -12.74 0.70
CA HIS A 81 12.36 -12.98 1.71
C HIS A 81 11.99 -12.29 3.05
N PRO A 82 12.05 -13.00 4.19
CA PRO A 82 11.58 -12.47 5.48
C PRO A 82 12.27 -11.17 5.94
N ALA A 83 13.50 -10.91 5.49
CA ALA A 83 14.21 -9.68 5.83
C ALA A 83 13.61 -8.43 5.18
N LEU A 84 12.96 -8.54 3.99
CA LEU A 84 12.46 -7.37 3.27
C LEU A 84 11.42 -6.57 4.06
N ALA A 85 10.51 -7.24 4.72
CA ALA A 85 9.49 -6.57 5.54
C ALA A 85 10.13 -5.80 6.71
N ARG A 86 11.12 -6.41 7.40
CA ARG A 86 11.85 -5.76 8.49
C ARG A 86 12.68 -4.58 7.99
N GLU A 87 13.38 -4.75 6.85
CA GLU A 87 14.16 -3.68 6.23
C GLU A 87 13.26 -2.51 5.81
N ALA A 88 12.08 -2.77 5.24
CA ALA A 88 11.12 -1.75 4.86
C ALA A 88 10.65 -0.94 6.07
N CYS A 89 10.26 -1.62 7.15
CA CYS A 89 9.84 -0.97 8.38
C CYS A 89 10.99 -0.16 9.01
N ALA A 90 12.19 -0.73 9.10
CA ALA A 90 13.36 -0.03 9.65
C ALA A 90 13.74 1.20 8.82
N ARG A 91 13.62 1.10 7.48
CA ARG A 91 13.92 2.20 6.56
C ARG A 91 12.96 3.37 6.75
N ILE A 92 11.66 3.11 6.89
CA ILE A 92 10.67 4.16 7.16
C ILE A 92 10.80 4.69 8.59
N ALA A 93 11.05 3.85 9.59
CA ALA A 93 11.26 4.29 10.98
C ALA A 93 12.42 5.30 11.08
N ALA A 94 13.52 5.07 10.35
CA ALA A 94 14.66 5.99 10.30
C ALA A 94 14.31 7.37 9.72
N GLU A 95 13.27 7.48 8.89
CA GLU A 95 12.77 8.73 8.33
C GLU A 95 11.87 9.52 9.30
N ARG A 96 11.46 8.93 10.43
CA ARG A 96 10.58 9.57 11.44
C ARG A 96 9.33 10.20 10.80
N PRO A 97 8.43 9.42 10.19
CA PRO A 97 7.21 9.95 9.61
C PRO A 97 6.27 10.46 10.72
N ASP A 98 5.49 11.50 10.42
CA ASP A 98 4.42 11.96 11.31
C ASP A 98 3.21 11.03 11.25
N LEU A 99 2.94 10.48 10.07
CA LEU A 99 1.82 9.59 9.74
C LEU A 99 2.35 8.37 8.97
N LEU A 100 1.90 7.16 9.33
CA LEU A 100 2.20 5.95 8.57
C LEU A 100 0.94 5.44 7.86
N LEU A 101 1.04 5.27 6.54
CA LEU A 101 0.00 4.67 5.71
C LEU A 101 0.46 3.32 5.19
N LEU A 102 -0.43 2.32 5.23
CA LEU A 102 -0.18 0.95 4.78
C LEU A 102 -1.20 0.56 3.71
N GLY A 103 -0.70 0.28 2.50
CA GLY A 103 -1.50 0.13 1.28
C GLY A 103 -2.12 -1.24 1.03
N GLY A 104 -2.06 -2.18 1.99
CA GLY A 104 -2.63 -3.53 1.84
C GLY A 104 -1.67 -4.57 1.30
N ASP A 105 -2.18 -5.78 1.05
CA ASP A 105 -1.44 -6.98 0.66
C ASP A 105 -0.30 -7.32 1.62
N TYR A 106 -0.68 -7.50 2.90
CA TYR A 106 0.27 -7.84 3.99
C TYR A 106 0.82 -9.24 3.82
N VAL A 107 0.03 -10.17 3.29
CA VAL A 107 0.39 -11.58 3.11
C VAL A 107 0.24 -12.02 1.66
N SER A 108 1.01 -13.04 1.24
CA SER A 108 0.87 -13.63 -0.09
C SER A 108 -0.30 -14.63 -0.14
N PHE A 109 -0.35 -15.59 0.80
CA PHE A 109 -1.27 -16.73 0.75
C PHE A 109 -2.03 -16.91 2.06
N HIS A 110 -1.34 -17.24 3.15
CA HIS A 110 -1.99 -17.56 4.42
C HIS A 110 -1.83 -16.43 5.44
N ALA A 111 -2.95 -16.01 6.04
CA ALA A 111 -3.01 -14.91 7.01
C ALA A 111 -2.06 -15.08 8.22
N ARG A 112 -1.69 -16.33 8.60
CA ARG A 112 -0.73 -16.59 9.70
C ARG A 112 0.59 -15.83 9.55
N TYR A 113 1.00 -15.54 8.32
CA TYR A 113 2.25 -14.82 8.04
C TYR A 113 2.21 -13.36 8.52
N ALA A 114 1.02 -12.76 8.68
CA ALA A 114 0.88 -11.39 9.18
C ALA A 114 1.49 -11.19 10.58
N ARG A 115 1.63 -12.28 11.38
CA ARG A 115 2.31 -12.21 12.68
C ARG A 115 3.74 -11.67 12.58
N ALA A 116 4.43 -11.90 11.49
CA ALA A 116 5.80 -11.43 11.28
C ALA A 116 5.90 -9.90 11.08
N LEU A 117 4.77 -9.22 10.87
CA LEU A 117 4.71 -7.76 10.72
C LEU A 117 4.48 -7.03 12.05
N VAL A 118 4.04 -7.73 13.12
CA VAL A 118 3.65 -7.07 14.38
C VAL A 118 4.80 -6.28 14.98
N GLU A 119 5.93 -6.92 15.23
CA GLU A 119 7.10 -6.28 15.83
C GLU A 119 7.69 -5.17 14.95
N PRO A 120 7.98 -5.41 13.64
CA PRO A 120 8.51 -4.35 12.79
C PRO A 120 7.60 -3.12 12.64
N LEU A 121 6.28 -3.32 12.54
CA LEU A 121 5.33 -2.20 12.46
C LEU A 121 5.15 -1.49 13.80
N ALA A 122 5.17 -2.22 14.91
CA ALA A 122 5.11 -1.62 16.25
C ALA A 122 6.29 -0.67 16.50
N ALA A 123 7.48 -1.01 15.99
CA ALA A 123 8.71 -0.22 16.15
C ALA A 123 8.71 1.11 15.37
N ILE A 124 7.77 1.33 14.45
CA ILE A 124 7.67 2.60 13.74
C ILE A 124 6.90 3.60 14.60
N GLU A 125 7.56 4.68 14.97
CA GLU A 125 6.91 5.83 15.59
C GLU A 125 6.26 6.69 14.50
N ALA A 126 4.96 7.01 14.68
CA ALA A 126 4.19 7.91 13.83
C ALA A 126 3.17 8.64 14.73
N PRO A 127 3.49 9.85 15.20
CA PRO A 127 2.70 10.56 16.24
C PRO A 127 1.24 10.80 15.86
N LEU A 128 0.93 10.97 14.58
CA LEU A 128 -0.43 11.16 14.08
C LEU A 128 -1.17 9.85 13.82
N GLY A 129 -0.51 8.71 14.05
CA GLY A 129 -1.10 7.39 13.92
C GLY A 129 -0.57 6.56 12.76
N LYS A 130 -0.97 5.29 12.79
CA LYS A 130 -0.67 4.28 11.77
C LYS A 130 -1.98 3.74 11.24
N PHE A 131 -2.20 3.86 9.93
CA PHE A 131 -3.44 3.48 9.28
C PHE A 131 -3.22 2.54 8.10
N ALA A 132 -4.18 1.67 7.87
CA ALA A 132 -4.10 0.60 6.89
C ALA A 132 -5.41 0.46 6.10
N VAL A 133 -5.30 0.00 4.87
CA VAL A 133 -6.40 -0.62 4.12
C VAL A 133 -6.06 -2.08 3.80
N LEU A 134 -7.02 -2.86 3.36
CA LEU A 134 -6.82 -4.26 2.98
C LEU A 134 -6.61 -4.39 1.48
N GLY A 135 -5.66 -5.24 1.09
CA GLY A 135 -5.45 -5.65 -0.28
C GLY A 135 -6.29 -6.88 -0.67
N ASN A 136 -6.21 -7.26 -1.94
CA ASN A 136 -6.98 -8.42 -2.44
C ASN A 136 -6.46 -9.74 -1.85
N HIS A 137 -5.16 -9.89 -1.59
CA HIS A 137 -4.61 -11.07 -0.93
C HIS A 137 -5.04 -11.18 0.53
N ASP A 138 -5.21 -10.06 1.22
CA ASP A 138 -5.68 -10.04 2.61
C ASP A 138 -7.13 -10.53 2.71
N LEU A 139 -7.99 -10.17 1.73
CA LEU A 139 -9.39 -10.62 1.67
C LEU A 139 -9.53 -12.07 1.21
N ILE A 140 -8.56 -12.58 0.45
CA ILE A 140 -8.45 -14.01 0.12
C ILE A 140 -8.05 -14.79 1.37
N GLY A 141 -7.10 -14.27 2.15
CA GLY A 141 -6.72 -14.76 3.46
C GLY A 141 -7.78 -14.48 4.54
N ASP A 142 -7.43 -14.71 5.81
CA ASP A 142 -8.30 -14.36 6.94
C ASP A 142 -8.08 -12.89 7.32
N GLU A 143 -8.88 -12.00 6.73
CA GLU A 143 -8.79 -10.56 6.96
C GLU A 143 -8.95 -10.17 8.44
N ARG A 144 -9.75 -10.91 9.20
CA ARG A 144 -9.94 -10.63 10.64
C ARG A 144 -8.68 -10.91 11.43
N TYR A 145 -8.02 -12.02 11.12
CA TYR A 145 -6.75 -12.36 11.74
C TYR A 145 -5.69 -11.31 11.38
N ILE A 146 -5.62 -10.87 10.12
CA ILE A 146 -4.68 -9.84 9.66
C ILE A 146 -4.93 -8.51 10.39
N MET A 147 -6.19 -8.04 10.43
CA MET A 147 -6.57 -6.82 11.15
C MET A 147 -6.21 -6.89 12.64
N ALA A 148 -6.42 -8.05 13.28
CA ALA A 148 -6.03 -8.24 14.68
C ALA A 148 -4.50 -8.13 14.87
N ARG A 149 -3.68 -8.66 13.94
CA ARG A 149 -2.22 -8.53 14.00
C ARG A 149 -1.77 -7.08 13.75
N LEU A 150 -2.42 -6.37 12.83
CA LEU A 150 -2.16 -4.95 12.60
C LEU A 150 -2.51 -4.11 13.84
N ALA A 151 -3.64 -4.39 14.48
CA ALA A 151 -4.05 -3.71 15.72
C ALA A 151 -3.05 -3.95 16.87
N GLU A 152 -2.46 -5.16 17.01
CA GLU A 152 -1.37 -5.43 17.95
C GLU A 152 -0.13 -4.54 17.71
N ALA A 153 0.11 -4.13 16.47
CA ALA A 153 1.17 -3.21 16.10
C ALA A 153 0.78 -1.72 16.24
N GLY A 154 -0.41 -1.43 16.76
CA GLY A 154 -0.96 -0.07 16.89
C GLY A 154 -1.43 0.51 15.55
N VAL A 155 -1.77 -0.32 14.57
CA VAL A 155 -2.26 0.10 13.26
C VAL A 155 -3.79 -0.03 13.21
N ARG A 156 -4.49 1.06 12.87
CA ARG A 156 -5.94 1.06 12.63
C ARG A 156 -6.22 0.75 11.16
N THR A 157 -7.02 -0.29 10.91
CA THR A 157 -7.50 -0.61 9.55
C THR A 157 -8.77 0.16 9.25
N LEU A 158 -8.82 0.83 8.10
CA LEU A 158 -9.97 1.58 7.60
C LEU A 158 -10.66 0.78 6.48
N VAL A 159 -11.98 0.63 6.58
CA VAL A 159 -12.81 -0.08 5.58
C VAL A 159 -14.05 0.76 5.26
N ASN A 160 -13.98 1.55 4.20
CA ASN A 160 -15.00 2.54 3.84
C ASN A 160 -15.33 3.48 5.02
N GLU A 161 -14.31 4.02 5.64
CA GLU A 161 -14.41 4.96 6.76
C GLU A 161 -13.31 6.01 6.69
N ASN A 162 -13.51 7.09 7.41
CA ASN A 162 -12.52 8.15 7.50
C ASN A 162 -12.18 8.50 8.94
N VAL A 163 -11.11 9.28 9.09
CA VAL A 163 -10.66 9.85 10.35
C VAL A 163 -10.09 11.23 10.11
N ARG A 164 -10.49 12.19 10.94
CA ARG A 164 -9.87 13.52 10.98
C ARG A 164 -8.53 13.42 11.71
N LEU A 165 -7.47 13.98 11.15
CA LEU A 165 -6.18 14.03 11.81
C LEU A 165 -6.23 15.01 13.01
N PRO A 166 -5.40 14.81 14.04
CA PRO A 166 -5.32 15.76 15.15
C PRO A 166 -4.55 17.02 14.77
N ALA A 167 -4.73 18.10 15.52
CA ALA A 167 -3.93 19.32 15.38
C ALA A 167 -2.42 19.02 15.45
N PRO A 168 -1.59 19.69 14.66
CA PRO A 168 -1.87 20.85 13.81
C PRO A 168 -2.33 20.50 12.38
N HIS A 169 -2.78 19.30 12.13
CA HIS A 169 -3.21 18.78 10.82
C HIS A 169 -4.71 18.46 10.79
N ASP A 170 -5.50 19.11 11.63
CA ASP A 170 -6.94 18.89 11.76
C ASP A 170 -7.78 19.47 10.60
N ASP A 171 -7.12 20.07 9.62
CA ASP A 171 -7.64 20.40 8.29
C ASP A 171 -7.66 19.21 7.32
N LEU A 172 -7.04 18.07 7.72
CA LEU A 172 -6.89 16.89 6.90
C LEU A 172 -7.77 15.72 7.38
N TRP A 173 -8.40 15.07 6.42
CA TRP A 173 -9.13 13.82 6.60
C TRP A 173 -8.39 12.69 5.89
N LEU A 174 -8.16 11.59 6.60
CA LEU A 174 -7.68 10.34 6.02
C LEU A 174 -8.89 9.44 5.74
N VAL A 175 -9.05 9.04 4.50
CA VAL A 175 -10.17 8.23 4.00
C VAL A 175 -9.63 6.89 3.56
N GLY A 176 -10.13 5.78 4.12
CA GLY A 176 -9.78 4.42 3.73
C GLY A 176 -10.88 3.79 2.90
N LEU A 177 -10.56 3.37 1.67
CA LEU A 177 -11.49 2.70 0.77
C LEU A 177 -11.29 1.18 0.82
N ASP A 178 -12.38 0.41 0.82
CA ASP A 178 -12.29 -1.05 0.72
C ASP A 178 -11.76 -1.50 -0.65
N ASN A 179 -11.29 -2.72 -0.75
CA ASN A 179 -10.64 -3.24 -1.95
C ASN A 179 -11.62 -3.35 -3.14
N THR A 180 -11.20 -2.85 -4.30
CA THR A 180 -12.02 -2.81 -5.52
C THR A 180 -12.15 -4.17 -6.21
N GLU A 181 -11.18 -5.07 -6.02
CA GLU A 181 -11.18 -6.38 -6.68
C GLU A 181 -11.97 -7.44 -5.88
N GLN A 182 -11.77 -7.51 -4.58
CA GLN A 182 -12.29 -8.57 -3.72
C GLN A 182 -13.22 -8.08 -2.60
N GLY A 183 -13.30 -6.78 -2.36
CA GLY A 183 -14.12 -6.11 -1.35
C GLY A 183 -15.37 -5.44 -1.92
N GLU A 184 -15.85 -4.44 -1.20
CA GLU A 184 -17.03 -3.61 -1.50
C GLU A 184 -16.70 -2.14 -1.29
N PRO A 185 -16.01 -1.49 -2.24
CA PRO A 185 -15.71 -0.07 -2.12
C PRO A 185 -17.00 0.75 -2.12
N ASP A 186 -17.12 1.63 -1.14
CA ASP A 186 -18.26 2.54 -0.94
C ASP A 186 -17.68 3.94 -0.64
N ALA A 187 -17.58 4.76 -1.67
CA ALA A 187 -16.99 6.09 -1.57
C ALA A 187 -17.89 7.06 -0.78
N GLU A 188 -19.21 6.95 -0.90
CA GLU A 188 -20.14 7.81 -0.16
C GLU A 188 -19.98 7.60 1.35
N ARG A 189 -19.95 6.33 1.77
CA ARG A 189 -19.71 5.98 3.16
C ARG A 189 -18.31 6.37 3.63
N ALA A 190 -17.29 6.09 2.82
CA ALA A 190 -15.91 6.40 3.15
C ALA A 190 -15.67 7.90 3.37
N LEU A 191 -16.36 8.75 2.59
CA LEU A 191 -16.22 10.21 2.60
C LEU A 191 -17.25 10.91 3.49
N ALA A 192 -18.19 10.19 4.07
CA ALA A 192 -19.27 10.77 4.87
C ALA A 192 -18.73 11.66 6.00
N GLY A 193 -19.12 12.93 6.02
CA GLY A 193 -18.71 13.92 7.03
C GLY A 193 -17.28 14.44 6.89
N ALA A 194 -16.50 13.97 5.91
CA ALA A 194 -15.17 14.51 5.65
C ALA A 194 -15.29 15.81 4.85
N ASP A 195 -15.00 16.93 5.49
CA ASP A 195 -14.95 18.28 4.92
C ASP A 195 -13.49 18.78 4.89
N GLY A 196 -13.06 19.46 3.85
CA GLY A 196 -11.69 19.95 3.72
C GLY A 196 -10.79 19.05 2.87
N ALA A 197 -9.49 19.11 3.13
CA ALA A 197 -8.51 18.34 2.37
C ALA A 197 -8.56 16.84 2.73
N ARG A 198 -8.55 15.98 1.72
CA ARG A 198 -8.73 14.52 1.88
C ARG A 198 -7.56 13.75 1.33
N LEU A 199 -6.94 12.94 2.18
CA LEU A 199 -5.96 11.93 1.79
C LEU A 199 -6.69 10.60 1.64
N VAL A 200 -6.74 10.05 0.44
CA VAL A 200 -7.39 8.75 0.20
C VAL A 200 -6.34 7.65 0.24
N LEU A 201 -6.55 6.66 1.08
CA LEU A 201 -5.78 5.43 1.13
C LEU A 201 -6.62 4.31 0.51
N MET A 202 -6.11 3.70 -0.53
CA MET A 202 -6.74 2.59 -1.24
C MET A 202 -5.69 1.57 -1.65
N HIS A 203 -6.09 0.33 -1.94
CA HIS A 203 -5.09 -0.69 -2.28
C HIS A 203 -4.59 -0.54 -3.73
N SER A 204 -5.48 -0.35 -4.68
CA SER A 204 -5.14 -0.30 -6.11
C SER A 204 -5.53 1.03 -6.78
N PRO A 205 -4.87 1.42 -7.89
CA PRO A 205 -5.26 2.58 -8.68
C PRO A 205 -6.72 2.55 -9.17
N ASP A 206 -7.31 1.37 -9.30
CA ASP A 206 -8.70 1.21 -9.71
C ASP A 206 -9.71 1.74 -8.67
N GLY A 207 -9.24 2.06 -7.46
CA GLY A 207 -10.00 2.81 -6.46
C GLY A 207 -10.45 4.20 -6.93
N LEU A 208 -9.72 4.82 -7.86
CA LEU A 208 -10.15 6.09 -8.49
C LEU A 208 -11.49 5.96 -9.21
N ALA A 209 -11.75 4.81 -9.86
CA ALA A 209 -13.05 4.57 -10.50
C ALA A 209 -14.17 4.42 -9.45
N ALA A 210 -13.89 3.84 -8.29
CA ALA A 210 -14.85 3.73 -7.21
C ALA A 210 -15.11 5.08 -6.51
N LEU A 211 -14.11 5.97 -6.45
CA LEU A 211 -14.29 7.35 -5.97
C LEU A 211 -15.18 8.17 -6.91
N GLY A 212 -15.20 7.87 -8.22
CA GLY A 212 -16.03 8.56 -9.18
C GLY A 212 -15.74 10.06 -9.25
N ALA A 213 -16.79 10.88 -9.03
CA ALA A 213 -16.70 12.35 -9.05
C ALA A 213 -16.33 12.97 -7.67
N HIS A 214 -16.15 12.15 -6.63
CA HIS A 214 -15.78 12.68 -5.30
C HIS A 214 -14.42 13.33 -5.32
N ASP A 215 -14.32 14.42 -4.57
CA ASP A 215 -13.10 15.22 -4.48
C ASP A 215 -12.09 14.64 -3.48
N PHE A 216 -10.79 14.78 -3.77
CA PHE A 216 -9.69 14.43 -2.87
C PHE A 216 -8.45 15.28 -3.19
N SER A 217 -7.52 15.38 -2.25
CA SER A 217 -6.29 16.17 -2.42
C SER A 217 -5.12 15.30 -2.89
N ALA A 218 -4.97 14.12 -2.32
CA ALA A 218 -4.01 13.11 -2.77
C ALA A 218 -4.55 11.71 -2.47
N ALA A 219 -4.16 10.74 -3.31
CA ALA A 219 -4.47 9.32 -3.11
C ALA A 219 -3.19 8.49 -3.08
N PHE A 220 -3.16 7.48 -2.21
CA PHE A 220 -2.05 6.55 -2.03
C PHE A 220 -2.50 5.13 -2.30
N CYS A 221 -1.77 4.40 -3.14
CA CYS A 221 -2.06 3.00 -3.45
C CYS A 221 -0.81 2.20 -3.82
N GLY A 222 -0.94 0.87 -3.83
CA GLY A 222 0.05 -0.11 -4.27
C GLY A 222 -0.47 -1.02 -5.36
N HIS A 223 -0.54 -2.33 -5.10
CA HIS A 223 -1.10 -3.39 -5.94
C HIS A 223 -0.30 -3.74 -7.20
N VAL A 224 0.23 -2.74 -7.90
CA VAL A 224 0.82 -2.91 -9.25
C VAL A 224 2.23 -3.50 -9.26
N HIS A 225 2.90 -3.59 -8.09
CA HIS A 225 4.27 -4.09 -7.94
C HIS A 225 5.30 -3.47 -8.91
N GLY A 226 5.00 -2.31 -9.51
CA GLY A 226 5.82 -1.76 -10.59
C GLY A 226 5.90 -2.66 -11.82
N GLY A 227 4.93 -3.59 -12.01
CA GLY A 227 4.97 -4.64 -13.01
C GLY A 227 5.87 -5.83 -12.65
N GLN A 228 6.46 -5.84 -11.47
CA GLN A 228 7.29 -6.85 -10.80
C GLN A 228 8.41 -7.48 -11.66
N PHE A 229 8.12 -8.01 -12.85
CA PHE A 229 9.10 -8.68 -13.71
C PHE A 229 8.99 -8.19 -15.15
N TRP A 230 10.03 -7.47 -15.60
CA TRP A 230 10.12 -6.90 -16.95
C TRP A 230 11.10 -7.66 -17.81
N LEU A 231 10.67 -8.01 -19.02
CA LEU A 231 11.51 -8.60 -20.07
C LEU A 231 11.22 -7.86 -21.39
N ASN A 232 12.26 -7.36 -22.04
CA ASN A 232 12.16 -6.64 -23.31
C ASN A 232 11.07 -5.53 -23.32
N GLY A 233 11.00 -4.73 -22.23
CA GLY A 233 10.06 -3.61 -22.11
C GLY A 233 8.61 -4.00 -21.79
N ARG A 234 8.32 -5.28 -21.54
CA ARG A 234 6.98 -5.77 -21.17
C ARG A 234 7.00 -6.42 -19.80
N SER A 235 5.98 -6.13 -18.98
CA SER A 235 5.74 -6.89 -17.76
C SER A 235 5.22 -8.28 -18.11
N LEU A 236 5.75 -9.31 -17.42
CA LEU A 236 5.27 -10.69 -17.54
C LEU A 236 4.20 -11.02 -16.50
N ILE A 237 3.95 -10.13 -15.56
CA ILE A 237 2.90 -10.29 -14.55
C ILE A 237 1.64 -9.59 -15.06
N HIS A 238 0.52 -10.29 -14.97
CA HIS A 238 -0.79 -9.77 -15.39
C HIS A 238 -1.49 -9.11 -14.19
N PHE A 239 -1.85 -7.85 -14.36
CA PHE A 239 -2.66 -7.11 -13.39
C PHE A 239 -4.07 -6.91 -13.96
N HIS A 240 -5.05 -6.95 -13.08
CA HIS A 240 -6.44 -6.72 -13.43
C HIS A 240 -6.81 -5.26 -13.17
N GLY A 241 -7.66 -4.71 -14.02
CA GLY A 241 -8.14 -3.34 -13.92
C GLY A 241 -7.40 -2.36 -14.84
N PRO A 242 -8.15 -1.45 -15.50
CA PRO A 242 -7.59 -0.55 -16.50
C PRO A 242 -6.62 0.48 -15.92
N LEU A 243 -6.89 0.99 -14.70
CA LEU A 243 -6.03 1.98 -14.05
C LEU A 243 -4.78 1.31 -13.47
N SER A 244 -4.86 0.09 -12.95
CA SER A 244 -3.69 -0.69 -12.53
C SER A 244 -2.71 -0.90 -13.69
N VAL A 245 -3.21 -1.16 -14.89
CA VAL A 245 -2.37 -1.28 -16.09
C VAL A 245 -1.79 0.08 -16.51
N GLN A 246 -2.58 1.16 -16.44
CA GLN A 246 -2.15 2.52 -16.78
C GLN A 246 -0.99 3.00 -15.89
N TYR A 247 -1.07 2.73 -14.58
CA TYR A 247 -0.09 3.18 -13.58
C TYR A 247 0.90 2.09 -13.17
N LEU A 248 1.07 1.08 -14.01
CA LEU A 248 1.82 -0.15 -13.71
C LEU A 248 3.25 0.10 -13.21
N ARG A 249 3.92 1.14 -13.68
CA ARG A 249 5.31 1.47 -13.29
C ARG A 249 5.46 2.03 -11.88
N GLY A 250 4.37 2.44 -11.25
CA GLY A 250 4.42 3.20 -10.00
C GLY A 250 5.00 4.60 -10.17
N GLY A 251 4.90 5.42 -9.15
CA GLY A 251 5.36 6.80 -9.15
C GLY A 251 4.30 7.78 -8.66
N VAL A 252 4.47 9.07 -8.97
CA VAL A 252 3.51 10.12 -8.68
C VAL A 252 2.94 10.67 -9.97
N PHE A 253 1.62 10.76 -10.03
CA PHE A 253 0.87 11.16 -11.22
C PHE A 253 -0.14 12.24 -10.86
N ALA A 254 -0.33 13.21 -11.76
CA ALA A 254 -1.50 14.08 -11.71
C ALA A 254 -2.76 13.31 -12.13
N THR A 255 -3.89 13.52 -11.46
CA THR A 255 -5.13 12.81 -11.73
C THR A 255 -6.19 13.71 -12.34
N GLY A 256 -6.78 13.25 -13.46
CA GLY A 256 -7.91 13.90 -14.11
C GLY A 256 -7.61 15.25 -14.75
N ASN A 257 -8.67 16.06 -14.95
CA ASN A 257 -8.57 17.43 -15.49
C ASN A 257 -8.06 18.46 -14.46
N GLN A 258 -7.74 18.02 -13.24
CA GLN A 258 -7.26 18.86 -12.15
C GLN A 258 -5.79 18.51 -11.89
N ALA A 259 -4.90 19.28 -12.48
CA ALA A 259 -3.44 19.07 -12.42
C ALA A 259 -2.84 19.21 -11.00
N ASP A 260 -3.66 19.59 -10.04
CA ASP A 260 -3.29 19.82 -8.64
C ASP A 260 -3.48 18.60 -7.73
N ARG A 261 -4.20 17.53 -8.16
CA ARG A 261 -4.39 16.31 -7.40
C ARG A 261 -3.32 15.27 -7.72
N SER A 262 -2.80 14.62 -6.70
CA SER A 262 -1.74 13.63 -6.84
C SER A 262 -2.23 12.21 -6.57
N LEU A 263 -1.84 11.27 -7.45
CA LEU A 263 -1.92 9.83 -7.20
C LEU A 263 -0.51 9.28 -6.96
N VAL A 264 -0.28 8.74 -5.78
CA VAL A 264 0.97 8.08 -5.39
C VAL A 264 0.78 6.58 -5.51
N VAL A 265 1.53 5.94 -6.41
CA VAL A 265 1.47 4.50 -6.67
C VAL A 265 2.79 3.86 -6.29
N SER A 266 2.80 3.06 -5.24
CA SER A 266 3.98 2.32 -4.79
C SER A 266 4.20 1.06 -5.62
N ARG A 267 5.49 0.73 -5.85
CA ARG A 267 5.90 -0.58 -6.40
C ARG A 267 5.85 -1.70 -5.34
N GLY A 268 5.57 -1.38 -4.09
CA GLY A 268 5.49 -2.34 -3.00
C GLY A 268 6.83 -2.96 -2.59
N VAL A 269 6.79 -3.71 -1.50
CA VAL A 269 7.98 -4.32 -0.86
C VAL A 269 8.21 -5.75 -1.30
N GLY A 270 7.16 -6.58 -1.23
CA GLY A 270 7.25 -8.02 -1.43
C GLY A 270 7.15 -8.46 -2.88
N CYS A 271 7.01 -9.74 -3.04
CA CYS A 271 6.75 -10.38 -4.32
C CYS A 271 5.38 -11.06 -4.26
N GLY A 272 4.61 -10.93 -5.33
CA GLY A 272 3.40 -11.73 -5.50
C GLY A 272 3.75 -13.23 -5.65
N ASN A 273 3.08 -13.94 -6.53
CA ASN A 273 3.30 -15.39 -6.69
C ASN A 273 4.71 -15.75 -7.21
N LEU A 274 5.33 -14.89 -8.00
CA LEU A 274 6.69 -15.09 -8.52
C LEU A 274 7.71 -14.53 -7.50
N PRO A 275 8.64 -15.35 -6.95
CA PRO A 275 9.56 -14.92 -5.88
C PRO A 275 10.76 -14.10 -6.42
N MET A 276 10.53 -13.26 -7.41
CA MET A 276 11.57 -12.41 -8.02
C MET A 276 11.00 -11.11 -8.56
N ARG A 277 11.87 -10.10 -8.63
CA ARG A 277 11.63 -8.79 -9.26
C ARG A 277 12.74 -8.52 -10.30
N ARG A 278 12.38 -7.91 -11.41
CA ARG A 278 13.31 -7.43 -12.42
C ARG A 278 12.78 -6.16 -13.07
N GLY A 279 13.53 -5.06 -13.00
CA GLY A 279 13.09 -3.77 -13.51
C GLY A 279 11.98 -3.09 -12.69
N ALA A 280 11.78 -3.56 -11.46
CA ALA A 280 10.81 -3.03 -10.51
C ALA A 280 11.28 -3.34 -9.07
N ASP A 281 12.36 -2.68 -8.64
CA ASP A 281 12.90 -2.86 -7.30
C ASP A 281 11.85 -2.58 -6.22
N PRO A 282 11.89 -3.31 -5.09
CA PRO A 282 11.03 -3.04 -3.96
C PRO A 282 11.28 -1.63 -3.42
N GLU A 283 10.23 -0.98 -2.92
CA GLU A 283 10.36 0.39 -2.41
C GLU A 283 9.48 0.67 -1.20
N VAL A 284 9.90 1.70 -0.47
CA VAL A 284 9.10 2.42 0.53
C VAL A 284 9.14 3.89 0.18
N LEU A 285 8.07 4.61 0.50
CA LEU A 285 7.94 6.01 0.14
C LEU A 285 7.89 6.90 1.37
N LEU A 286 8.55 8.06 1.30
CA LEU A 286 8.35 9.19 2.21
C LEU A 286 7.81 10.36 1.39
N CYS A 287 6.60 10.79 1.68
CA CYS A 287 5.97 11.93 1.03
C CYS A 287 5.87 13.09 2.01
N THR A 288 6.42 14.26 1.65
CA THR A 288 6.22 15.51 2.40
C THR A 288 5.07 16.27 1.75
N LEU A 289 4.00 16.48 2.50
CA LEU A 289 2.76 17.10 2.02
C LEU A 289 2.73 18.56 2.47
N HIS A 290 2.71 19.49 1.51
CA HIS A 290 2.71 20.94 1.74
C HIS A 290 1.32 21.52 1.45
N ALA A 291 0.99 22.67 2.06
CA ALA A 291 -0.17 23.46 1.63
C ALA A 291 0.06 23.99 0.20
N ALA A 292 -1.02 24.20 -0.57
CA ALA A 292 -0.93 24.65 -1.96
C ALA A 292 -0.37 26.07 -2.10
N ASP A 293 -0.50 26.90 -1.06
CA ASP A 293 -0.11 28.32 -1.06
C ASP A 293 1.35 28.48 -0.61
N GLY A 294 2.28 28.30 -1.52
CA GLY A 294 3.72 28.50 -1.27
C GLY A 294 4.52 28.42 -2.56
N ALA A 295 5.78 28.91 -2.54
CA ALA A 295 6.67 28.93 -3.69
C ALA A 295 6.64 27.63 -4.51
N GLU A 296 6.85 27.73 -5.82
CA GLU A 296 6.79 26.62 -6.77
C GLU A 296 7.52 25.37 -6.27
N PRO A 297 6.89 24.16 -6.28
CA PRO A 297 7.59 22.95 -5.84
C PRO A 297 8.76 22.69 -6.75
N PRO A 298 9.82 22.04 -6.26
CA PRO A 298 10.81 21.47 -7.15
C PRO A 298 10.10 20.51 -8.13
N PRO A 299 10.53 20.47 -9.40
CA PRO A 299 9.92 19.61 -10.41
C PRO A 299 9.89 18.18 -9.90
N LEU A 300 8.75 17.49 -10.10
CA LEU A 300 8.61 16.07 -9.80
C LEU A 300 9.81 15.35 -10.41
N ALA A 301 10.59 14.65 -9.57
CA ALA A 301 11.74 13.90 -10.05
C ALA A 301 11.29 13.00 -11.19
N SER A 302 11.87 13.19 -12.38
CA SER A 302 11.54 12.43 -13.57
C SER A 302 11.68 10.95 -13.26
N THR A 303 10.62 10.17 -13.52
CA THR A 303 10.70 8.71 -13.53
C THR A 303 11.80 8.31 -14.51
N ASP A 304 12.90 7.76 -14.01
CA ASP A 304 13.91 7.14 -14.83
C ASP A 304 13.25 6.17 -15.81
N ARG A 305 13.52 6.37 -17.11
CA ARG A 305 12.98 5.60 -18.23
C ARG A 305 13.51 4.15 -18.23
#